data_e64b3befb893c97f8ef663f661bea5cc
#
_entry.id   e64b3befb893c97f8ef663f661bea5cc
#
_cell.length_a   1.000
_cell.length_b   1.000
_cell.length_c   1.000
_cell.angle_alpha   90.00
_cell.angle_beta   90.00
_cell.angle_gamma   90.00
#
_symmetry.space_group_name_H-M   'P 1'
#
loop_
_entity.id
_entity.type
_entity.pdbx_description
1 polymer ?
#
loop_
_entity_poly.entity_id
_entity_poly.type
_entity_poly.pdbx_seq_one_letter_code
_entity_poly.pdbx_strand_id
1 'polypeptide(L)'
;MRTLDEFLAESAGLHRHLCPRQVLGVQMGRLAAELLDLDLPQSDKRLLTIVETDGCFTTGLSVATNCWVGRRTLRVEDYGKVAATFVDTQTGRAIRIAPNPTARQTAAAYAPTAANRWEAMLLGYQRMAFAELFTWRPVVLTTPVAELVSRAGHRAGCDRCGEE
;
A
#
# COMPACT_ATOMS: atom_id res chain seq x y z
N MET A 1 3.78 17.78 6.45
CA MET A 1 3.42 16.33 6.36
C MET A 1 1.90 16.22 6.42
N ARG A 2 1.27 15.47 5.53
CA ARG A 2 -0.19 15.27 5.53
C ARG A 2 -0.64 14.45 6.74
N THR A 3 -1.82 14.77 7.27
CA THR A 3 -2.42 14.06 8.42
C THR A 3 -3.08 12.76 7.97
N LEU A 4 -3.36 11.86 8.93
CA LEU A 4 -4.14 10.64 8.65
C LEU A 4 -5.53 10.99 8.08
N ASP A 5 -6.21 11.97 8.66
CA ASP A 5 -7.56 12.37 8.25
C ASP A 5 -7.59 12.88 6.81
N GLU A 6 -6.58 13.64 6.37
CA GLU A 6 -6.47 14.09 4.97
C GLU A 6 -6.30 12.93 3.99
N PHE A 7 -5.50 11.91 4.34
CA PHE A 7 -5.36 10.71 3.53
C PHE A 7 -6.65 9.90 3.46
N LEU A 8 -7.33 9.74 4.60
CA LEU A 8 -8.59 9.00 4.66
C LEU A 8 -9.71 9.71 3.90
N ALA A 9 -9.80 11.03 3.99
CA ALA A 9 -10.77 11.82 3.24
C ALA A 9 -10.56 11.68 1.72
N GLU A 10 -9.32 11.76 1.24
CA GLU A 10 -9.01 11.54 -0.18
C GLU A 10 -9.36 10.12 -0.63
N SER A 11 -8.96 9.11 0.15
CA SER A 11 -9.27 7.71 -0.16
C SER A 11 -10.78 7.44 -0.18
N ALA A 12 -11.54 8.03 0.76
CA ALA A 12 -12.99 7.95 0.79
C ALA A 12 -13.64 8.58 -0.46
N GLY A 13 -13.11 9.70 -0.93
CA GLY A 13 -13.56 10.38 -2.15
C GLY A 13 -13.47 9.50 -3.40
N LEU A 14 -12.43 8.68 -3.51
CA LEU A 14 -12.24 7.75 -4.63
C LEU A 14 -13.23 6.56 -4.60
N HIS A 15 -13.74 6.19 -3.43
CA HIS A 15 -14.66 5.06 -3.24
C HIS A 15 -16.08 5.45 -2.82
N ARG A 16 -16.36 6.74 -2.64
CA ARG A 16 -17.63 7.27 -2.09
C ARG A 16 -17.92 6.84 -0.64
N HIS A 17 -17.05 6.10 0.01
CA HIS A 17 -17.13 5.70 1.42
C HIS A 17 -15.74 5.31 1.93
N LEU A 18 -15.58 5.33 3.24
CA LEU A 18 -14.38 4.83 3.91
C LEU A 18 -14.65 3.42 4.44
N CYS A 19 -13.71 2.50 4.24
CA CYS A 19 -13.77 1.14 4.77
C CYS A 19 -12.48 0.77 5.52
N PRO A 20 -12.50 -0.26 6.40
CA PRO A 20 -11.33 -0.70 7.14
C PRO A 20 -10.12 -1.07 6.28
N ARG A 21 -10.34 -1.59 5.06
CA ARG A 21 -9.24 -1.92 4.14
C ARG A 21 -8.53 -0.67 3.61
N GLN A 22 -9.25 0.41 3.36
CA GLN A 22 -8.64 1.69 2.98
C GLN A 22 -7.78 2.24 4.12
N VAL A 23 -8.26 2.16 5.37
CA VAL A 23 -7.48 2.56 6.56
C VAL A 23 -6.19 1.76 6.65
N LEU A 24 -6.26 0.42 6.48
CA LEU A 24 -5.05 -0.43 6.45
C LEU A 24 -4.07 0.01 5.35
N GLY A 25 -4.56 0.30 4.15
CA GLY A 25 -3.72 0.77 3.04
C GLY A 25 -3.02 2.09 3.35
N VAL A 26 -3.75 3.07 3.87
CA VAL A 26 -3.18 4.37 4.26
C VAL A 26 -2.13 4.20 5.36
N GLN A 27 -2.47 3.48 6.44
CA GLN A 27 -1.55 3.27 7.56
C GLN A 27 -0.31 2.48 7.14
N MET A 28 -0.45 1.50 6.23
CA MET A 28 0.69 0.73 5.71
C MET A 28 1.63 1.62 4.88
N GLY A 29 1.09 2.52 4.06
CA GLY A 29 1.90 3.50 3.32
C GLY A 29 2.65 4.46 4.25
N ARG A 30 2.02 4.90 5.34
CA ARG A 30 2.67 5.74 6.36
C ARG A 30 3.80 5.00 7.08
N LEU A 31 3.57 3.74 7.47
CA LEU A 31 4.62 2.91 8.06
C LEU A 31 5.79 2.69 7.09
N ALA A 32 5.51 2.48 5.81
CA ALA A 32 6.56 2.33 4.79
C ALA A 32 7.43 3.58 4.67
N ALA A 33 6.82 4.78 4.78
CA ALA A 33 7.55 6.06 4.82
C ALA A 33 8.58 6.08 5.95
N GLU A 34 8.16 5.72 7.17
CA GLU A 34 9.04 5.68 8.35
C GLU A 34 10.15 4.64 8.19
N LEU A 35 9.83 3.41 7.75
CA LEU A 35 10.78 2.31 7.66
C LEU A 35 11.83 2.50 6.55
N LEU A 36 11.46 3.17 5.45
CA LEU A 36 12.37 3.43 4.32
C LEU A 36 13.04 4.81 4.40
N ASP A 37 12.61 5.66 5.34
CA ASP A 37 13.06 7.05 5.46
C ASP A 37 12.78 7.82 4.15
N LEU A 38 11.52 7.76 3.71
CA LEU A 38 11.05 8.43 2.49
C LEU A 38 9.99 9.47 2.82
N ASP A 39 10.05 10.59 2.11
CA ASP A 39 8.99 11.60 2.17
C ASP A 39 7.83 11.19 1.24
N LEU A 40 6.69 10.85 1.84
CA LEU A 40 5.50 10.37 1.12
C LEU A 40 4.29 11.30 1.37
N PRO A 41 3.41 11.44 0.41
CA PRO A 41 3.33 10.83 -0.92
C PRO A 41 4.46 11.29 -1.85
N GLN A 42 5.08 10.36 -2.57
CA GLN A 42 6.20 10.67 -3.45
C GLN A 42 5.82 11.52 -4.68
N SER A 43 6.77 12.32 -5.17
CA SER A 43 6.65 13.04 -6.44
C SER A 43 7.61 12.52 -7.53
N ASP A 44 8.70 11.87 -7.14
CA ASP A 44 9.88 11.55 -7.95
C ASP A 44 9.92 10.11 -8.51
N LYS A 45 8.97 9.25 -8.17
CA LYS A 45 8.90 7.83 -8.54
C LYS A 45 10.02 6.95 -7.94
N ARG A 46 10.64 7.39 -6.86
CA ARG A 46 11.66 6.62 -6.15
C ARG A 46 11.08 5.35 -5.50
N LEU A 47 9.85 5.43 -4.97
CA LEU A 47 9.17 4.30 -4.37
C LEU A 47 8.43 3.48 -5.43
N LEU A 48 8.73 2.18 -5.52
CA LEU A 48 7.93 1.16 -6.21
C LEU A 48 7.19 0.32 -5.16
N THR A 49 5.91 0.08 -5.37
CA THR A 49 5.09 -0.77 -4.49
C THR A 49 4.55 -1.96 -5.25
N ILE A 50 4.63 -3.14 -4.65
CA ILE A 50 4.05 -4.39 -5.16
C ILE A 50 2.99 -4.82 -4.15
N VAL A 51 1.71 -4.77 -4.53
CA VAL A 51 0.58 -5.16 -3.67
C VAL A 51 0.16 -6.59 -3.97
N GLU A 52 -0.26 -7.32 -2.92
CA GLU A 52 -0.66 -8.73 -3.00
C GLU A 52 -2.18 -8.91 -3.11
N THR A 53 -2.92 -7.86 -3.36
CA THR A 53 -4.34 -7.81 -3.72
C THR A 53 -4.70 -6.48 -4.34
N ASP A 54 -5.81 -6.43 -5.05
CA ASP A 54 -6.41 -5.20 -5.58
C ASP A 54 -7.42 -4.55 -4.61
N GLY A 55 -8.25 -3.62 -5.09
CA GLY A 55 -9.41 -3.06 -4.38
C GLY A 55 -9.09 -1.98 -3.36
N CYS A 56 -9.97 -1.86 -2.36
CA CYS A 56 -9.96 -0.75 -1.39
C CYS A 56 -8.64 -0.57 -0.64
N PHE A 57 -7.96 -1.67 -0.31
CA PHE A 57 -6.65 -1.64 0.34
C PHE A 57 -5.63 -0.91 -0.53
N THR A 58 -5.55 -1.31 -1.80
CA THR A 58 -4.62 -0.74 -2.77
C THR A 58 -4.90 0.73 -3.02
N THR A 59 -6.17 1.16 -3.05
CA THR A 59 -6.52 2.58 -3.16
C THR A 59 -6.00 3.39 -1.98
N GLY A 60 -6.24 2.95 -0.74
CA GLY A 60 -5.73 3.65 0.45
C GLY A 60 -4.20 3.74 0.45
N LEU A 61 -3.52 2.66 0.07
CA LEU A 61 -2.07 2.62 -0.06
C LEU A 61 -1.58 3.59 -1.14
N SER A 62 -2.23 3.61 -2.31
CA SER A 62 -1.88 4.51 -3.41
C SER A 62 -2.00 5.99 -3.02
N VAL A 63 -3.03 6.35 -2.27
CA VAL A 63 -3.23 7.71 -1.75
C VAL A 63 -2.08 8.11 -0.81
N ALA A 64 -1.69 7.21 0.11
CA ALA A 64 -0.62 7.51 1.07
C ALA A 64 0.76 7.58 0.44
N THR A 65 1.01 6.81 -0.62
CA THR A 65 2.35 6.68 -1.23
C THR A 65 2.49 7.43 -2.55
N ASN A 66 1.38 7.79 -3.20
CA ASN A 66 1.31 8.23 -4.59
C ASN A 66 1.90 7.20 -5.59
N CYS A 67 1.80 5.91 -5.23
CA CYS A 67 2.10 4.81 -6.14
C CYS A 67 0.84 4.40 -6.90
N TRP A 68 0.90 4.41 -8.23
CA TRP A 68 -0.23 4.10 -9.13
C TRP A 68 0.24 3.26 -10.30
N VAL A 69 -0.64 2.40 -10.82
CA VAL A 69 -0.36 1.60 -12.03
C VAL A 69 -0.02 2.51 -13.21
N GLY A 70 -0.82 3.56 -13.45
CA GLY A 70 -0.59 4.51 -14.54
C GLY A 70 0.70 5.32 -14.39
N ARG A 71 1.22 5.49 -13.18
CA ARG A 71 2.55 6.09 -12.92
C ARG A 71 3.70 5.09 -13.05
N ARG A 72 3.41 3.81 -13.22
CA ARG A 72 4.38 2.68 -13.22
C ARG A 72 5.15 2.52 -11.91
N THR A 73 4.54 2.95 -10.81
CA THR A 73 5.10 2.86 -9.45
C THR A 73 4.35 1.86 -8.59
N LEU A 74 3.33 1.20 -9.13
CA LEU A 74 2.56 0.15 -8.48
C LEU A 74 2.44 -1.07 -9.39
N ARG A 75 2.64 -2.25 -8.80
CA ARG A 75 2.37 -3.55 -9.41
C ARG A 75 1.35 -4.30 -8.56
N VAL A 76 0.49 -5.07 -9.21
CA VAL A 76 -0.44 -5.99 -8.54
C VAL A 76 0.01 -7.40 -8.84
N GLU A 77 0.37 -8.14 -7.79
CA GLU A 77 0.64 -9.58 -7.82
C GLU A 77 -0.39 -10.25 -6.90
N ASP A 78 -1.57 -10.54 -7.44
CA ASP A 78 -2.73 -10.92 -6.64
C ASP A 78 -2.60 -12.33 -6.06
N TYR A 79 -2.38 -12.39 -4.75
CA TYR A 79 -2.42 -13.60 -3.92
C TYR A 79 -3.62 -13.59 -2.96
N GLY A 80 -4.57 -12.67 -3.11
CA GLY A 80 -5.71 -12.46 -2.21
C GLY A 80 -5.29 -12.01 -0.80
N LYS A 81 -4.08 -11.45 -0.62
CA LYS A 81 -3.54 -11.04 0.68
C LYS A 81 -3.48 -9.53 0.81
N VAL A 82 -3.97 -9.01 1.93
CA VAL A 82 -3.78 -7.61 2.32
C VAL A 82 -2.33 -7.43 2.77
N ALA A 83 -1.43 -7.29 1.82
CA ALA A 83 0.00 -7.10 2.06
C ALA A 83 0.63 -6.32 0.90
N ALA A 84 1.78 -5.71 1.15
CA ALA A 84 2.55 -5.04 0.11
C ALA A 84 4.05 -5.10 0.39
N THR A 85 4.84 -5.10 -0.69
CA THR A 85 6.27 -4.89 -0.67
C THR A 85 6.59 -3.49 -1.20
N PHE A 86 7.32 -2.72 -0.42
CA PHE A 86 7.76 -1.37 -0.73
C PHE A 86 9.25 -1.40 -1.06
N VAL A 87 9.63 -0.82 -2.18
CA VAL A 87 10.99 -0.87 -2.71
C VAL A 87 11.49 0.54 -2.97
N ASP A 88 12.54 0.95 -2.27
CA ASP A 88 13.31 2.14 -2.63
C ASP A 88 14.19 1.81 -3.83
N THR A 89 13.86 2.33 -4.99
CA THR A 89 14.55 2.01 -6.25
C THR A 89 15.94 2.59 -6.35
N GLN A 90 16.29 3.56 -5.52
CA GLN A 90 17.65 4.15 -5.48
C GLN A 90 18.61 3.32 -4.65
N THR A 91 18.15 2.78 -3.53
CA THR A 91 19.00 2.00 -2.60
C THR A 91 18.86 0.49 -2.76
N GLY A 92 17.80 0.03 -3.42
CA GLY A 92 17.44 -1.40 -3.50
C GLY A 92 16.85 -1.97 -2.20
N ARG A 93 16.69 -1.15 -1.14
CA ARG A 93 16.04 -1.60 0.10
C ARG A 93 14.58 -1.97 -0.17
N ALA A 94 14.17 -3.14 0.29
CA ALA A 94 12.80 -3.60 0.16
C ALA A 94 12.26 -4.14 1.48
N ILE A 95 11.00 -3.81 1.78
CA ILE A 95 10.31 -4.19 3.01
C ILE A 95 8.92 -4.71 2.63
N ARG A 96 8.58 -5.92 3.10
CA ARG A 96 7.21 -6.44 3.01
C ARG A 96 6.47 -6.16 4.31
N ILE A 97 5.27 -5.59 4.22
CA ILE A 97 4.38 -5.27 5.34
C ILE A 97 3.06 -6.01 5.15
N ALA A 98 2.53 -6.58 6.23
CA ALA A 98 1.21 -7.21 6.27
C ALA A 98 0.52 -6.91 7.60
N PRO A 99 -0.83 -6.92 7.69
CA PRO A 99 -1.52 -6.80 8.96
C PRO A 99 -1.11 -7.90 9.93
N ASN A 100 -0.98 -7.53 11.20
CA ASN A 100 -0.80 -8.52 12.27
C ASN A 100 -1.99 -9.48 12.26
N PRO A 101 -1.80 -10.80 12.39
CA PRO A 101 -2.90 -11.77 12.44
C PRO A 101 -3.97 -11.47 13.49
N THR A 102 -3.59 -10.82 14.59
CA THR A 102 -4.49 -10.42 15.67
C THR A 102 -5.11 -9.03 15.51
N ALA A 103 -4.70 -8.23 14.51
CA ALA A 103 -5.14 -6.84 14.36
C ALA A 103 -6.67 -6.67 14.37
N ARG A 104 -7.42 -7.63 13.79
CA ARG A 104 -8.88 -7.59 13.76
C ARG A 104 -9.51 -7.74 15.15
N GLN A 105 -8.90 -8.54 16.04
CA GLN A 105 -9.35 -8.70 17.41
C GLN A 105 -8.94 -7.51 18.26
N THR A 106 -7.70 -7.06 18.12
CA THR A 106 -7.14 -5.93 18.86
C THR A 106 -7.89 -4.63 18.55
N ALA A 107 -8.38 -4.43 17.33
CA ALA A 107 -9.11 -3.23 16.93
C ALA A 107 -10.31 -2.90 17.83
N ALA A 108 -10.98 -3.91 18.38
CA ALA A 108 -12.13 -3.72 19.26
C ALA A 108 -11.75 -2.99 20.58
N ALA A 109 -10.54 -3.22 21.09
CA ALA A 109 -10.05 -2.53 22.30
C ALA A 109 -9.85 -1.02 22.07
N TYR A 110 -9.56 -0.62 20.82
CA TYR A 110 -9.38 0.78 20.41
C TYR A 110 -10.69 1.48 20.00
N ALA A 111 -11.78 0.75 19.92
CA ALA A 111 -13.10 1.27 19.57
C ALA A 111 -14.21 0.62 20.42
N PRO A 112 -14.19 0.81 21.76
CA PRO A 112 -15.10 0.09 22.67
C PRO A 112 -16.58 0.48 22.48
N THR A 113 -16.87 1.61 21.85
CA THR A 113 -18.23 2.09 21.57
C THR A 113 -18.73 1.73 20.18
N ALA A 114 -17.96 0.96 19.39
CA ALA A 114 -18.37 0.57 18.05
C ALA A 114 -19.59 -0.35 18.09
N ALA A 115 -20.56 -0.08 17.21
CA ALA A 115 -21.82 -0.82 17.16
C ALA A 115 -21.65 -2.26 16.63
N ASN A 116 -20.59 -2.51 15.87
CA ASN A 116 -20.32 -3.82 15.29
C ASN A 116 -18.82 -3.97 14.96
N ARG A 117 -18.44 -5.19 14.55
CA ARG A 117 -17.05 -5.53 14.23
C ARG A 117 -16.46 -4.71 13.07
N TRP A 118 -17.26 -4.36 12.07
CA TRP A 118 -16.80 -3.57 10.93
C TRP A 118 -16.42 -2.16 11.38
N GLU A 119 -17.28 -1.53 12.20
CA GLU A 119 -17.00 -0.21 12.78
C GLU A 119 -15.81 -0.24 13.73
N ALA A 120 -15.70 -1.29 14.54
CA ALA A 120 -14.54 -1.49 15.43
C ALA A 120 -13.23 -1.55 14.64
N MET A 121 -13.18 -2.25 13.50
CA MET A 121 -12.03 -2.25 12.62
C MET A 121 -11.80 -0.87 11.97
N LEU A 122 -12.86 -0.21 11.52
CA LEU A 122 -12.75 1.12 10.88
C LEU A 122 -12.10 2.14 11.82
N LEU A 123 -12.57 2.23 13.06
CA LEU A 123 -12.11 3.18 14.05
C LEU A 123 -10.81 2.72 14.73
N GLY A 124 -10.71 1.42 15.04
CA GLY A 124 -9.57 0.85 15.73
C GLY A 124 -8.28 0.96 14.92
N TYR A 125 -8.30 0.63 13.63
CA TYR A 125 -7.11 0.72 12.78
C TYR A 125 -6.55 2.13 12.63
N GLN A 126 -7.37 3.15 12.84
CA GLN A 126 -6.93 4.55 12.84
C GLN A 126 -6.15 4.92 14.10
N ARG A 127 -6.36 4.20 15.20
CA ARG A 127 -5.84 4.49 16.55
C ARG A 127 -4.73 3.57 17.01
N MET A 128 -4.66 2.37 16.43
CA MET A 128 -3.65 1.36 16.77
C MET A 128 -2.25 1.83 16.43
N ALA A 129 -1.30 1.50 17.30
CA ALA A 129 0.13 1.66 16.98
C ALA A 129 0.52 0.72 15.82
N PHE A 130 1.48 1.13 15.00
CA PHE A 130 1.93 0.33 13.85
C PHE A 130 2.39 -1.08 14.24
N ALA A 131 3.07 -1.24 15.38
CA ALA A 131 3.54 -2.53 15.87
C ALA A 131 2.41 -3.51 16.24
N GLU A 132 1.23 -3.00 16.58
CA GLU A 132 0.05 -3.82 16.84
C GLU A 132 -0.77 -4.08 15.57
N LEU A 133 -0.74 -3.11 14.64
CA LEU A 133 -1.50 -3.17 13.40
C LEU A 133 -0.80 -4.01 12.33
N PHE A 134 0.53 -3.99 12.27
CA PHE A 134 1.33 -4.61 11.21
C PHE A 134 2.48 -5.46 11.72
N THR A 135 2.85 -6.41 10.90
CA THR A 135 4.15 -7.07 10.91
C THR A 135 4.93 -6.66 9.66
N TRP A 136 6.26 -6.54 9.76
CA TRP A 136 7.11 -6.20 8.62
C TRP A 136 8.45 -6.90 8.69
N ARG A 137 9.06 -7.07 7.53
CA ARG A 137 10.40 -7.67 7.41
C ARG A 137 11.13 -7.15 6.18
N PRO A 138 12.44 -7.00 6.22
CA PRO A 138 13.24 -6.83 5.01
C PRO A 138 13.06 -8.05 4.09
N VAL A 139 13.07 -7.79 2.77
CA VAL A 139 12.99 -8.84 1.75
C VAL A 139 14.01 -8.56 0.65
N VAL A 140 14.37 -9.62 -0.06
CA VAL A 140 15.16 -9.54 -1.29
C VAL A 140 14.24 -9.91 -2.45
N LEU A 141 14.23 -9.06 -3.48
CA LEU A 141 13.43 -9.30 -4.67
C LEU A 141 14.09 -10.38 -5.53
N THR A 142 13.30 -11.29 -6.08
CA THR A 142 13.78 -12.30 -7.05
C THR A 142 14.11 -11.66 -8.40
N THR A 143 13.36 -10.63 -8.79
CA THR A 143 13.61 -9.83 -10.00
C THR A 143 14.38 -8.57 -9.63
N PRO A 144 15.51 -8.26 -10.30
CA PRO A 144 16.26 -7.04 -10.03
C PRO A 144 15.41 -5.77 -10.19
N VAL A 145 15.62 -4.79 -9.31
CA VAL A 145 14.89 -3.51 -9.35
C VAL A 145 15.01 -2.83 -10.71
N ALA A 146 16.20 -2.85 -11.32
CA ALA A 146 16.44 -2.26 -12.65
C ALA A 146 15.55 -2.87 -13.72
N GLU A 147 15.29 -4.17 -13.66
CA GLU A 147 14.37 -4.87 -14.57
C GLU A 147 12.91 -4.47 -14.30
N LEU A 148 12.50 -4.43 -13.04
CA LEU A 148 11.14 -4.03 -12.64
C LEU A 148 10.76 -2.62 -13.09
N VAL A 149 11.72 -1.68 -13.08
CA VAL A 149 11.50 -0.29 -13.47
C VAL A 149 11.88 -0.02 -14.94
N SER A 150 12.45 -1.00 -15.65
CA SER A 150 12.88 -0.86 -17.04
C SER A 150 11.72 -0.49 -17.96
N ARG A 151 12.05 0.15 -19.07
CA ARG A 151 11.11 0.48 -20.14
C ARG A 151 11.62 -0.15 -21.43
N ALA A 152 10.69 -0.63 -22.26
CA ALA A 152 11.04 -0.98 -23.62
C ALA A 152 11.66 0.23 -24.33
N GLY A 153 12.78 0.04 -25.00
CA GLY A 153 13.50 1.10 -25.70
C GLY A 153 12.84 1.55 -27.00
N HIS A 154 12.00 0.68 -27.59
CA HIS A 154 11.29 0.93 -28.85
C HIS A 154 9.96 0.16 -28.86
N ARG A 155 9.06 0.58 -29.73
CA ARG A 155 7.81 -0.15 -29.98
C ARG A 155 8.07 -1.28 -30.96
N ALA A 156 7.34 -2.37 -30.78
CA ALA A 156 7.32 -3.49 -31.71
C ALA A 156 5.89 -4.01 -31.84
N GLY A 157 5.49 -4.33 -33.07
CA GLY A 157 4.21 -4.99 -33.31
C GLY A 157 4.24 -6.42 -32.76
N CYS A 158 3.13 -6.88 -32.21
CA CYS A 158 2.97 -8.25 -31.78
C CYS A 158 2.90 -9.16 -33.01
N ASP A 159 3.77 -10.18 -33.10
CA ASP A 159 3.80 -11.13 -34.23
C ASP A 159 2.50 -11.90 -34.42
N ARG A 160 1.67 -11.97 -33.37
CA ARG A 160 0.40 -12.71 -33.38
C ARG A 160 -0.81 -11.89 -33.78
N CYS A 161 -0.93 -10.62 -33.31
CA CYS A 161 -2.11 -9.80 -33.53
C CYS A 161 -1.80 -8.46 -34.23
N GLY A 162 -0.53 -8.11 -34.43
CA GLY A 162 -0.11 -6.87 -35.06
C GLY A 162 -0.25 -5.61 -34.20
N GLU A 163 -0.76 -5.73 -32.98
CA GLU A 163 -0.90 -4.59 -32.05
C GLU A 163 0.45 -4.17 -31.46
N GLU A 164 0.64 -2.84 -31.23
CA GLU A 164 1.81 -2.26 -30.57
C GLU A 164 1.66 -2.18 -29.05
#